data_5c3a1e71c3bc1f207535a9eb64dd7995
#
_entry.id   5c3a1e71c3bc1f207535a9eb64dd7995
#
_cell.length_a   1.000
_cell.length_b   1.000
_cell.length_c   1.000
_cell.angle_alpha   90.00
_cell.angle_beta   90.00
_cell.angle_gamma   90.00
#
_symmetry.space_group_name_H-M   'P 1'
#
loop_
_entity.id
_entity.type
_entity.pdbx_description
1 polymer ?
#
loop_
_entity_poly.entity_id
_entity_poly.type
_entity_poly.pdbx_seq_one_letter_code
_entity_poly.pdbx_strand_id
1 'polypeptide(L)'
;MRIELTVNGRLRHAEVPPMKLLIAVLREDFGLGGTKEGCGEGECGACSVIMDGRLTNACLVPAVQASGSEILTIEGLGSSREMDALQRAFVLEGGVQCGFCTPGMILAARALLEENPCPTTEEIKEALSGNICRCTGYERIYNAVRRAVAEGYCDTFKKRENLCSGQLPQPTGDEDKKYLLPETLKEALALLAENPGAVILAGTTDIVPDIKNGKFSADRLLDVSRLKEIKGVYRVGEEIHIGACATNGDIIRSAAIKRYLPALWEASRRSGAPAVQNRATVAGNIATASGAADLPTILLPLAARVVLESVQGTRELPLERFITGYRRTERRADELIAEIVVPVPAAGVYQKFFKRGSRRALTLSRISLGFCMEADRGVIKSFRAGAGSMSPVPIRLPRTEGALEGRRLDEELIENACSVIAAELTPRKSAAWRKKMAANLLRTFLREAAEAEAGKAGIPEDIPREEREGPRRLNG
;
A
#
# COMPACT_ATOMS: atom_id res chain seq x y z
N MET A 1 4.67 -7.14 -27.60
CA MET A 1 5.45 -7.93 -26.61
C MET A 1 4.74 -9.25 -26.35
N ARG A 2 5.46 -10.36 -26.40
CA ARG A 2 4.89 -11.68 -26.03
C ARG A 2 4.92 -11.84 -24.51
N ILE A 3 3.79 -12.22 -23.93
CA ILE A 3 3.66 -12.55 -22.51
C ILE A 3 3.21 -13.99 -22.31
N GLU A 4 3.56 -14.54 -21.16
CA GLU A 4 3.18 -15.88 -20.75
C GLU A 4 2.57 -15.83 -19.35
N LEU A 5 1.41 -16.43 -19.15
CA LEU A 5 0.65 -16.40 -17.90
C LEU A 5 0.14 -17.83 -17.58
N THR A 6 0.22 -18.24 -16.34
CA THR A 6 -0.50 -19.42 -15.86
C THR A 6 -1.88 -18.97 -15.34
N VAL A 7 -2.91 -19.17 -16.14
CA VAL A 7 -4.28 -18.73 -15.77
C VAL A 7 -5.15 -19.94 -15.44
N ASN A 8 -5.66 -19.99 -14.22
CA ASN A 8 -6.48 -21.12 -13.72
C ASN A 8 -5.79 -22.48 -13.92
N GLY A 9 -4.48 -22.53 -13.64
CA GLY A 9 -3.65 -23.74 -13.77
C GLY A 9 -3.28 -24.10 -15.21
N ARG A 10 -3.55 -23.24 -16.20
CA ARG A 10 -3.21 -23.47 -17.61
C ARG A 10 -2.27 -22.40 -18.13
N LEU A 11 -1.18 -22.81 -18.75
CA LEU A 11 -0.25 -21.91 -19.42
C LEU A 11 -0.93 -21.30 -20.65
N ARG A 12 -0.88 -19.96 -20.77
CA ARG A 12 -1.46 -19.18 -21.87
C ARG A 12 -0.46 -18.13 -22.35
N HIS A 13 -0.52 -17.80 -23.63
CA HIS A 13 0.32 -16.79 -24.27
C HIS A 13 -0.56 -15.74 -24.94
N ALA A 14 -0.07 -14.50 -24.98
CA ALA A 14 -0.67 -13.43 -25.74
C ALA A 14 0.41 -12.47 -26.30
N GLU A 15 0.12 -11.88 -27.45
CA GLU A 15 0.88 -10.73 -28.00
C GLU A 15 0.17 -9.45 -27.58
N VAL A 16 0.87 -8.58 -26.87
CA VAL A 16 0.25 -7.38 -26.26
C VAL A 16 1.09 -6.12 -26.51
N PRO A 17 0.45 -4.97 -26.76
CA PRO A 17 1.16 -3.70 -26.67
C PRO A 17 1.59 -3.40 -25.22
N PRO A 18 2.63 -2.56 -25.02
CA PRO A 18 3.27 -2.34 -23.71
C PRO A 18 2.33 -2.03 -22.54
N MET A 19 1.27 -1.27 -22.80
CA MET A 19 0.32 -0.82 -21.76
C MET A 19 -1.04 -1.52 -21.81
N LYS A 20 -1.18 -2.64 -22.56
CA LYS A 20 -2.42 -3.44 -22.49
C LYS A 20 -2.57 -3.98 -21.06
N LEU A 21 -3.72 -3.73 -20.45
CA LEU A 21 -3.96 -4.11 -19.06
C LEU A 21 -4.34 -5.60 -18.94
N LEU A 22 -3.98 -6.21 -17.83
CA LEU A 22 -4.27 -7.61 -17.53
C LEU A 22 -5.77 -7.92 -17.67
N ILE A 23 -6.64 -7.01 -17.25
CA ILE A 23 -8.10 -7.19 -17.40
C ILE A 23 -8.52 -7.37 -18.87
N ALA A 24 -7.93 -6.61 -19.81
CA ALA A 24 -8.21 -6.74 -21.23
C ALA A 24 -7.70 -8.08 -21.77
N VAL A 25 -6.50 -8.51 -21.38
CA VAL A 25 -5.95 -9.82 -21.76
C VAL A 25 -6.86 -10.95 -21.27
N LEU A 26 -7.27 -10.93 -20.01
CA LEU A 26 -8.15 -11.98 -19.45
C LEU A 26 -9.48 -12.04 -20.21
N ARG A 27 -10.09 -10.90 -20.50
CA ARG A 27 -11.43 -10.83 -21.11
C ARG A 27 -11.43 -11.04 -22.63
N GLU A 28 -10.52 -10.38 -23.31
CA GLU A 28 -10.52 -10.30 -24.79
C GLU A 28 -9.68 -11.41 -25.41
N ASP A 29 -8.44 -11.61 -24.92
CA ASP A 29 -7.54 -12.61 -25.51
C ASP A 29 -7.83 -14.02 -24.98
N PHE A 30 -8.25 -14.14 -23.70
CA PHE A 30 -8.47 -15.44 -23.07
C PHE A 30 -9.95 -15.81 -22.89
N GLY A 31 -10.89 -14.91 -23.19
CA GLY A 31 -12.32 -15.17 -23.12
C GLY A 31 -12.87 -15.32 -21.69
N LEU A 32 -12.11 -14.88 -20.65
CA LEU A 32 -12.48 -14.99 -19.24
C LEU A 32 -13.33 -13.78 -18.81
N GLY A 33 -14.60 -13.78 -19.18
CA GLY A 33 -15.53 -12.67 -18.98
C GLY A 33 -16.02 -12.49 -17.53
N GLY A 34 -15.71 -13.38 -16.61
CA GLY A 34 -16.09 -13.29 -15.20
C GLY A 34 -15.41 -12.12 -14.49
N THR A 35 -14.16 -11.81 -14.81
CA THR A 35 -13.48 -10.59 -14.36
C THR A 35 -14.12 -9.37 -15.01
N LYS A 36 -14.72 -8.46 -14.22
CA LYS A 36 -15.52 -7.32 -14.72
C LYS A 36 -14.75 -6.00 -14.68
N GLU A 37 -14.90 -5.16 -15.69
CA GLU A 37 -14.40 -3.78 -15.61
C GLU A 37 -15.54 -2.86 -15.18
N GLY A 38 -15.38 -2.27 -13.97
CA GLY A 38 -16.34 -1.29 -13.45
C GLY A 38 -15.78 0.14 -13.54
N CYS A 39 -14.83 0.52 -12.68
CA CYS A 39 -14.27 1.86 -12.66
C CYS A 39 -13.05 2.04 -13.58
N GLY A 40 -12.25 0.97 -13.79
CA GLY A 40 -10.96 1.04 -14.50
C GLY A 40 -9.85 1.82 -13.75
N GLU A 41 -10.06 2.14 -12.47
CA GLU A 41 -9.18 2.98 -11.65
C GLU A 41 -8.79 2.31 -10.31
N GLY A 42 -9.09 1.01 -10.13
CA GLY A 42 -8.76 0.25 -8.92
C GLY A 42 -9.69 0.49 -7.73
N GLU A 43 -10.79 1.23 -7.88
CA GLU A 43 -11.67 1.65 -6.78
C GLU A 43 -12.81 0.68 -6.46
N CYS A 44 -13.34 -0.04 -7.48
CA CYS A 44 -14.57 -0.80 -7.28
C CYS A 44 -14.37 -2.30 -7.01
N GLY A 45 -13.19 -2.84 -7.25
CA GLY A 45 -12.86 -4.25 -7.03
C GLY A 45 -13.56 -5.27 -7.94
N ALA A 46 -14.37 -4.84 -8.91
CA ALA A 46 -15.05 -5.76 -9.82
C ALA A 46 -14.07 -6.56 -10.72
N CYS A 47 -12.85 -6.05 -10.89
CA CYS A 47 -11.76 -6.65 -11.64
C CYS A 47 -10.78 -7.46 -10.77
N SER A 48 -11.11 -7.74 -9.52
CA SER A 48 -10.24 -8.50 -8.62
C SER A 48 -9.92 -9.88 -9.18
N VAL A 49 -8.64 -10.23 -9.12
CA VAL A 49 -8.07 -11.56 -9.38
C VAL A 49 -7.09 -11.89 -8.24
N ILE A 50 -6.74 -13.15 -8.08
CA ILE A 50 -5.61 -13.54 -7.21
C ILE A 50 -4.40 -13.74 -8.13
N MET A 51 -3.38 -12.91 -7.98
CA MET A 51 -2.13 -12.96 -8.74
C MET A 51 -0.99 -13.30 -7.78
N ASP A 52 -0.30 -14.41 -8.04
CA ASP A 52 0.79 -14.92 -7.20
C ASP A 52 0.37 -15.02 -5.72
N GLY A 53 -0.84 -15.54 -5.47
CA GLY A 53 -1.43 -15.68 -4.13
C GLY A 53 -1.97 -14.39 -3.50
N ARG A 54 -1.93 -13.23 -4.19
CA ARG A 54 -2.35 -11.94 -3.65
C ARG A 54 -3.52 -11.34 -4.42
N LEU A 55 -4.52 -10.86 -3.68
CA LEU A 55 -5.63 -10.13 -4.29
C LEU A 55 -5.13 -8.89 -5.03
N THR A 56 -5.53 -8.73 -6.29
CA THR A 56 -5.02 -7.69 -7.18
C THR A 56 -6.13 -7.16 -8.10
N ASN A 57 -6.14 -5.86 -8.37
CA ASN A 57 -7.05 -5.24 -9.33
C ASN A 57 -6.45 -5.33 -10.74
N ALA A 58 -6.96 -6.22 -11.59
CA ALA A 58 -6.45 -6.45 -12.94
C ALA A 58 -6.51 -5.22 -13.87
N CYS A 59 -7.35 -4.22 -13.55
CA CYS A 59 -7.43 -2.95 -14.27
C CYS A 59 -6.25 -1.98 -13.98
N LEU A 60 -5.39 -2.30 -13.00
CA LEU A 60 -4.22 -1.50 -12.65
C LEU A 60 -2.90 -2.15 -13.08
N VAL A 61 -2.94 -3.36 -13.62
CA VAL A 61 -1.75 -4.15 -13.95
C VAL A 61 -1.50 -4.11 -15.46
N PRO A 62 -0.41 -3.51 -15.95
CA PRO A 62 0.08 -3.76 -17.30
C PRO A 62 0.32 -5.27 -17.48
N ALA A 63 -0.19 -5.86 -18.54
CA ALA A 63 -0.10 -7.31 -18.74
C ALA A 63 1.35 -7.82 -18.81
N VAL A 64 2.27 -6.97 -19.27
CA VAL A 64 3.71 -7.23 -19.28
C VAL A 64 4.25 -7.46 -17.87
N GLN A 65 3.79 -6.70 -16.87
CA GLN A 65 4.18 -6.91 -15.46
C GLN A 65 3.70 -8.25 -14.91
N ALA A 66 2.58 -8.76 -15.40
CA ALA A 66 2.03 -10.03 -14.96
C ALA A 66 2.67 -11.24 -15.67
N SER A 67 3.50 -11.06 -16.71
CA SER A 67 4.13 -12.18 -17.41
C SER A 67 4.92 -13.07 -16.45
N GLY A 68 4.75 -14.40 -16.55
CA GLY A 68 5.29 -15.38 -15.62
C GLY A 68 4.48 -15.59 -14.33
N SER A 69 3.43 -14.80 -14.09
CA SER A 69 2.60 -14.92 -12.88
C SER A 69 1.53 -16.01 -12.98
N GLU A 70 1.14 -16.54 -11.82
CA GLU A 70 -0.04 -17.38 -11.65
C GLU A 70 -1.26 -16.52 -11.35
N ILE A 71 -2.31 -16.65 -12.19
CA ILE A 71 -3.55 -15.87 -12.08
C ILE A 71 -4.71 -16.83 -11.78
N LEU A 72 -5.44 -16.57 -10.70
CA LEU A 72 -6.73 -17.21 -10.44
C LEU A 72 -7.84 -16.22 -10.69
N THR A 73 -8.74 -16.56 -11.62
CA THR A 73 -10.00 -15.84 -11.88
C THR A 73 -11.18 -16.62 -11.30
N ILE A 74 -12.38 -16.03 -11.35
CA ILE A 74 -13.59 -16.70 -10.83
C ILE A 74 -13.89 -18.02 -11.54
N GLU A 75 -13.54 -18.14 -12.82
CA GLU A 75 -13.69 -19.34 -13.61
C GLU A 75 -12.79 -20.49 -13.13
N GLY A 76 -11.74 -20.19 -12.40
CA GLY A 76 -10.84 -21.19 -11.83
C GLY A 76 -11.29 -21.75 -10.48
N LEU A 77 -12.31 -21.16 -9.84
CA LEU A 77 -12.87 -21.68 -8.59
C LEU A 77 -13.87 -22.81 -8.81
N GLY A 78 -14.74 -22.69 -9.82
CA GLY A 78 -15.76 -23.66 -10.12
C GLY A 78 -16.59 -23.27 -11.34
N SER A 79 -17.52 -24.12 -11.72
CA SER A 79 -18.41 -23.94 -12.85
C SER A 79 -19.88 -23.88 -12.40
N SER A 80 -20.79 -23.56 -13.33
CA SER A 80 -22.22 -23.61 -13.07
C SER A 80 -22.74 -25.01 -12.70
N ARG A 81 -22.02 -26.08 -13.09
CA ARG A 81 -22.36 -27.47 -12.76
C ARG A 81 -21.75 -27.95 -11.47
N GLU A 82 -20.59 -27.39 -11.10
CA GLU A 82 -19.83 -27.77 -9.93
C GLU A 82 -19.29 -26.49 -9.27
N MET A 83 -20.17 -25.85 -8.48
CA MET A 83 -19.81 -24.62 -7.77
C MET A 83 -18.85 -24.90 -6.61
N ASP A 84 -17.85 -24.06 -6.47
CA ASP A 84 -17.06 -23.94 -5.24
C ASP A 84 -17.97 -23.66 -4.02
N ALA A 85 -17.60 -24.14 -2.83
CA ALA A 85 -18.43 -23.98 -1.64
C ALA A 85 -18.68 -22.50 -1.28
N LEU A 86 -17.69 -21.62 -1.51
CA LEU A 86 -17.89 -20.18 -1.31
C LEU A 86 -18.88 -19.60 -2.33
N GLN A 87 -18.84 -20.04 -3.59
CA GLN A 87 -19.82 -19.65 -4.61
C GLN A 87 -21.24 -20.10 -4.20
N ARG A 88 -21.40 -21.34 -3.70
CA ARG A 88 -22.69 -21.86 -3.18
C ARG A 88 -23.20 -21.03 -2.01
N ALA A 89 -22.31 -20.70 -1.07
CA ALA A 89 -22.67 -19.88 0.08
C ALA A 89 -23.21 -18.50 -0.33
N PHE A 90 -22.61 -17.86 -1.34
CA PHE A 90 -23.11 -16.58 -1.89
C PHE A 90 -24.54 -16.71 -2.48
N VAL A 91 -24.85 -17.81 -3.14
CA VAL A 91 -26.19 -18.08 -3.67
C VAL A 91 -27.17 -18.32 -2.53
N LEU A 92 -26.83 -19.20 -1.58
CA LEU A 92 -27.71 -19.62 -0.47
C LEU A 92 -28.06 -18.47 0.47
N GLU A 93 -27.10 -17.58 0.75
CA GLU A 93 -27.32 -16.40 1.59
C GLU A 93 -27.94 -15.22 0.83
N GLY A 94 -28.16 -15.34 -0.47
CA GLY A 94 -28.67 -14.24 -1.29
C GLY A 94 -27.67 -13.08 -1.41
N GLY A 95 -26.38 -13.36 -1.34
CA GLY A 95 -25.28 -12.41 -1.55
C GLY A 95 -25.13 -11.95 -3.00
N VAL A 96 -25.96 -12.45 -3.90
CA VAL A 96 -25.97 -12.15 -5.35
C VAL A 96 -27.30 -11.54 -5.74
N GLN A 97 -27.26 -10.39 -6.45
CA GLN A 97 -28.44 -9.80 -7.09
C GLN A 97 -28.13 -9.58 -8.60
N CYS A 98 -27.57 -8.44 -9.00
CA CYS A 98 -27.21 -8.23 -10.40
C CYS A 98 -26.00 -9.08 -10.86
N GLY A 99 -25.17 -9.57 -9.94
CA GLY A 99 -24.02 -10.43 -10.20
C GLY A 99 -22.73 -9.71 -10.62
N PHE A 100 -22.77 -8.40 -10.89
CA PHE A 100 -21.60 -7.69 -11.44
C PHE A 100 -20.39 -7.65 -10.49
N CYS A 101 -20.59 -7.40 -9.20
CA CYS A 101 -19.52 -7.38 -8.20
C CYS A 101 -19.13 -8.78 -7.69
N THR A 102 -19.98 -9.78 -7.93
CA THR A 102 -19.89 -11.10 -7.30
C THR A 102 -18.56 -11.82 -7.55
N PRO A 103 -18.00 -11.87 -8.76
CA PRO A 103 -16.71 -12.49 -9.01
C PRO A 103 -15.58 -11.89 -8.15
N GLY A 104 -15.49 -10.56 -8.14
CA GLY A 104 -14.47 -9.86 -7.35
C GLY A 104 -14.66 -10.04 -5.85
N MET A 105 -15.92 -10.03 -5.35
CA MET A 105 -16.24 -10.28 -3.93
C MET A 105 -15.82 -11.69 -3.49
N ILE A 106 -16.11 -12.70 -4.30
CA ILE A 106 -15.76 -14.10 -4.02
C ILE A 106 -14.24 -14.26 -3.97
N LEU A 107 -13.50 -13.68 -4.93
CA LEU A 107 -12.04 -13.77 -4.94
C LEU A 107 -11.41 -13.00 -3.77
N ALA A 108 -11.98 -11.87 -3.37
CA ALA A 108 -11.53 -11.15 -2.18
C ALA A 108 -11.79 -11.96 -0.89
N ALA A 109 -12.96 -12.58 -0.78
CA ALA A 109 -13.27 -13.48 0.34
C ALA A 109 -12.34 -14.71 0.34
N ARG A 110 -12.07 -15.30 -0.83
CA ARG A 110 -11.12 -16.42 -0.98
C ARG A 110 -9.73 -16.05 -0.50
N ALA A 111 -9.20 -14.89 -0.92
CA ALA A 111 -7.89 -14.42 -0.49
C ALA A 111 -7.82 -14.22 1.03
N LEU A 112 -8.87 -13.68 1.66
CA LEU A 112 -8.96 -13.59 3.11
C LEU A 112 -8.88 -14.96 3.77
N LEU A 113 -9.69 -15.92 3.30
CA LEU A 113 -9.80 -17.24 3.92
C LEU A 113 -8.53 -18.09 3.74
N GLU A 114 -7.72 -17.81 2.73
CA GLU A 114 -6.38 -18.41 2.58
C GLU A 114 -5.38 -17.87 3.62
N GLU A 115 -5.50 -16.60 4.01
CA GLU A 115 -4.64 -15.97 5.04
C GLU A 115 -5.16 -16.22 6.47
N ASN A 116 -6.48 -16.15 6.67
CA ASN A 116 -7.15 -16.32 7.95
C ASN A 116 -8.39 -17.23 7.81
N PRO A 117 -8.29 -18.51 8.16
CA PRO A 117 -9.38 -19.49 8.03
C PRO A 117 -10.59 -19.19 8.90
N CYS A 118 -10.46 -18.40 9.97
CA CYS A 118 -11.49 -18.11 10.94
C CYS A 118 -11.64 -16.60 11.20
N PRO A 119 -11.97 -15.80 10.16
CA PRO A 119 -12.01 -14.35 10.31
C PRO A 119 -13.19 -13.87 11.15
N THR A 120 -12.94 -12.84 11.94
CA THR A 120 -14.00 -12.05 12.58
C THR A 120 -14.82 -11.29 11.54
N THR A 121 -16.00 -10.84 11.93
CA THR A 121 -16.84 -10.00 11.05
C THR A 121 -16.12 -8.71 10.60
N GLU A 122 -15.32 -8.11 11.47
CA GLU A 122 -14.58 -6.89 11.12
C GLU A 122 -13.45 -7.18 10.12
N GLU A 123 -12.78 -8.31 10.23
CA GLU A 123 -11.77 -8.75 9.24
C GLU A 123 -12.40 -9.05 7.87
N ILE A 124 -13.61 -9.67 7.85
CA ILE A 124 -14.39 -9.85 6.62
C ILE A 124 -14.72 -8.51 5.99
N LYS A 125 -15.20 -7.54 6.76
CA LYS A 125 -15.52 -6.18 6.28
C LYS A 125 -14.28 -5.47 5.75
N GLU A 126 -13.13 -5.63 6.41
CA GLU A 126 -11.87 -5.04 5.98
C GLU A 126 -11.38 -5.66 4.67
N ALA A 127 -11.36 -6.98 4.57
CA ALA A 127 -10.93 -7.70 3.37
C ALA A 127 -11.79 -7.36 2.14
N LEU A 128 -13.10 -7.21 2.32
CA LEU A 128 -14.04 -6.87 1.26
C LEU A 128 -14.19 -5.35 1.01
N SER A 129 -13.49 -4.51 1.77
CA SER A 129 -13.64 -3.05 1.73
C SER A 129 -13.28 -2.42 0.38
N GLY A 130 -12.48 -3.12 -0.43
CA GLY A 130 -12.09 -2.74 -1.79
C GLY A 130 -13.08 -3.16 -2.88
N ASN A 131 -14.16 -3.87 -2.53
CA ASN A 131 -15.14 -4.40 -3.46
C ASN A 131 -16.50 -3.73 -3.23
N ILE A 132 -17.00 -3.00 -4.23
CA ILE A 132 -18.23 -2.21 -4.10
C ILE A 132 -19.43 -2.99 -4.65
N CYS A 133 -20.46 -3.13 -3.81
CA CYS A 133 -21.79 -3.63 -4.21
C CYS A 133 -22.84 -2.55 -4.02
N ARG A 134 -23.67 -2.31 -5.04
CA ARG A 134 -24.78 -1.34 -5.00
C ARG A 134 -26.11 -1.97 -4.55
N CYS A 135 -26.24 -3.30 -4.65
CA CYS A 135 -27.51 -4.00 -4.60
C CYS A 135 -27.85 -4.60 -3.23
N THR A 136 -26.86 -5.28 -2.56
CA THR A 136 -27.13 -6.23 -1.46
C THR A 136 -27.14 -5.58 -0.08
N GLY A 137 -26.59 -4.39 0.09
CA GLY A 137 -26.36 -3.80 1.42
C GLY A 137 -25.27 -4.52 2.25
N TYR A 138 -24.51 -5.45 1.62
CA TYR A 138 -23.35 -6.18 2.16
C TYR A 138 -23.63 -7.27 3.19
N GLU A 139 -24.63 -7.17 4.07
CA GLU A 139 -24.82 -8.12 5.18
C GLU A 139 -24.94 -9.57 4.68
N ARG A 140 -25.68 -9.78 3.60
CA ARG A 140 -25.81 -11.12 2.97
C ARG A 140 -24.49 -11.64 2.39
N ILE A 141 -23.61 -10.75 1.94
CA ILE A 141 -22.25 -11.11 1.48
C ILE A 141 -21.41 -11.56 2.69
N TYR A 142 -21.45 -10.83 3.80
CA TYR A 142 -20.74 -11.21 5.01
C TYR A 142 -21.24 -12.53 5.59
N ASN A 143 -22.58 -12.77 5.54
CA ASN A 143 -23.18 -14.03 5.92
C ASN A 143 -22.70 -15.19 5.05
N ALA A 144 -22.56 -14.97 3.72
CA ALA A 144 -22.05 -15.97 2.81
C ALA A 144 -20.61 -16.39 3.16
N VAL A 145 -19.75 -15.45 3.53
CA VAL A 145 -18.38 -15.77 3.98
C VAL A 145 -18.42 -16.56 5.30
N ARG A 146 -19.20 -16.11 6.29
CA ARG A 146 -19.39 -16.82 7.58
C ARG A 146 -19.90 -18.24 7.39
N ARG A 147 -20.86 -18.43 6.49
CA ARG A 147 -21.40 -19.75 6.15
C ARG A 147 -20.33 -20.66 5.55
N ALA A 148 -19.57 -20.17 4.59
CA ALA A 148 -18.50 -20.96 4.00
C ALA A 148 -17.47 -21.41 5.05
N VAL A 149 -17.11 -20.53 6.00
CA VAL A 149 -16.25 -20.89 7.14
C VAL A 149 -16.88 -21.98 7.99
N ALA A 150 -18.16 -21.84 8.36
CA ALA A 150 -18.88 -22.80 9.18
C ALA A 150 -19.04 -24.18 8.50
N GLU A 151 -19.09 -24.23 7.16
CA GLU A 151 -19.12 -25.45 6.35
C GLU A 151 -17.73 -26.05 6.09
N GLY A 152 -16.66 -25.57 6.73
CA GLY A 152 -15.31 -26.13 6.61
C GLY A 152 -14.60 -25.80 5.29
N TYR A 153 -14.94 -24.70 4.63
CA TYR A 153 -14.34 -24.31 3.33
C TYR A 153 -12.81 -24.25 3.37
N CYS A 154 -12.25 -23.79 4.47
CA CYS A 154 -10.80 -23.60 4.63
C CYS A 154 -10.03 -24.91 4.68
N ASP A 155 -10.67 -26.02 5.05
CA ASP A 155 -10.06 -27.37 5.08
C ASP A 155 -9.76 -27.91 3.68
N THR A 156 -10.34 -27.27 2.65
CA THR A 156 -10.17 -27.69 1.24
C THR A 156 -8.97 -27.05 0.56
N PHE A 157 -8.27 -26.12 1.23
CA PHE A 157 -7.14 -25.40 0.63
C PHE A 157 -5.91 -26.30 0.51
N LYS A 158 -5.57 -26.71 -0.72
CA LYS A 158 -4.24 -27.24 -1.01
C LYS A 158 -3.23 -26.11 -0.94
N LYS A 159 -2.16 -26.27 -0.15
CA LYS A 159 -1.00 -25.37 -0.23
C LYS A 159 -0.54 -25.31 -1.68
N ARG A 160 -0.64 -24.15 -2.30
CA ARG A 160 -0.07 -23.92 -3.62
C ARG A 160 1.43 -23.78 -3.46
N GLU A 161 2.20 -24.65 -4.11
CA GLU A 161 3.62 -24.43 -4.30
C GLU A 161 3.77 -23.24 -5.26
N ASN A 162 4.57 -22.27 -4.87
CA ASN A 162 4.87 -21.11 -5.73
C ASN A 162 5.58 -21.59 -6.99
N LEU A 163 4.88 -21.64 -8.11
CA LEU A 163 5.39 -22.05 -9.42
C LEU A 163 5.99 -20.90 -10.23
N CYS A 164 6.27 -19.77 -9.61
CA CYS A 164 6.80 -18.60 -10.30
C CYS A 164 8.30 -18.71 -10.56
N SER A 165 8.69 -19.23 -11.71
CA SER A 165 10.09 -19.24 -12.17
C SER A 165 10.25 -18.99 -13.68
N GLY A 166 9.29 -18.34 -14.33
CA GLY A 166 9.43 -18.00 -15.75
C GLY A 166 10.34 -16.78 -15.95
N GLN A 167 11.43 -16.93 -16.74
CA GLN A 167 12.12 -15.78 -17.29
C GLN A 167 11.21 -15.08 -18.29
N LEU A 168 11.10 -13.75 -18.17
CA LEU A 168 10.37 -12.95 -19.16
C LEU A 168 11.06 -13.04 -20.52
N PRO A 169 10.29 -13.15 -21.62
CA PRO A 169 10.85 -12.91 -22.94
C PRO A 169 11.43 -11.51 -23.00
N GLN A 170 12.67 -11.39 -23.50
CA GLN A 170 13.30 -10.10 -23.75
C GLN A 170 12.55 -9.38 -24.87
N PRO A 171 12.37 -8.06 -24.78
CA PRO A 171 11.73 -7.26 -25.83
C PRO A 171 12.46 -7.40 -27.17
N THR A 172 11.75 -7.59 -28.28
CA THR A 172 12.33 -7.87 -29.61
C THR A 172 11.82 -6.95 -30.74
N GLY A 173 11.28 -5.76 -30.48
CA GLY A 173 10.75 -4.85 -31.51
C GLY A 173 10.88 -3.37 -31.19
N ASP A 174 10.48 -2.47 -32.10
CA ASP A 174 10.50 -1.02 -31.85
C ASP A 174 9.48 -0.59 -30.78
N GLU A 175 8.33 -1.28 -30.66
CA GLU A 175 7.39 -1.07 -29.56
C GLU A 175 7.96 -1.54 -28.22
N ASP A 176 8.82 -2.55 -28.26
CA ASP A 176 9.49 -3.10 -27.08
C ASP A 176 10.53 -2.13 -26.51
N LYS A 177 11.15 -1.28 -27.33
CA LYS A 177 12.06 -0.21 -26.88
C LYS A 177 11.33 0.87 -26.06
N LYS A 178 10.02 0.94 -26.11
CA LYS A 178 9.21 1.84 -25.27
C LYS A 178 8.98 1.30 -23.87
N TYR A 179 9.14 0.00 -23.64
CA TYR A 179 8.96 -0.65 -22.35
C TYR A 179 10.24 -1.33 -21.92
N LEU A 180 10.98 -0.68 -21.02
CA LEU A 180 12.28 -1.13 -20.52
C LEU A 180 12.07 -2.02 -19.28
N LEU A 181 12.62 -3.22 -19.32
CA LEU A 181 12.44 -4.29 -18.33
C LEU A 181 13.79 -4.78 -17.80
N PRO A 182 14.45 -4.03 -16.91
CA PRO A 182 15.73 -4.43 -16.33
C PRO A 182 15.58 -5.64 -15.40
N GLU A 183 16.58 -6.51 -15.39
CA GLU A 183 16.69 -7.66 -14.49
C GLU A 183 17.43 -7.33 -13.19
N THR A 184 18.28 -6.29 -13.21
CA THR A 184 19.08 -5.84 -12.07
C THR A 184 18.95 -4.35 -11.83
N LEU A 185 19.21 -3.92 -10.59
CA LEU A 185 19.24 -2.49 -10.26
C LEU A 185 20.29 -1.75 -11.09
N LYS A 186 21.47 -2.33 -11.30
CA LYS A 186 22.53 -1.77 -12.13
C LYS A 186 22.08 -1.50 -13.56
N GLU A 187 21.37 -2.44 -14.16
CA GLU A 187 20.80 -2.30 -15.50
C GLU A 187 19.73 -1.20 -15.52
N ALA A 188 18.86 -1.15 -14.51
CA ALA A 188 17.82 -0.12 -14.39
C ALA A 188 18.42 1.29 -14.34
N LEU A 189 19.50 1.47 -13.58
CA LEU A 189 20.21 2.74 -13.48
C LEU A 189 20.87 3.13 -14.81
N ALA A 190 21.48 2.19 -15.51
CA ALA A 190 22.07 2.43 -16.83
C ALA A 190 20.99 2.85 -17.85
N LEU A 191 19.89 2.11 -17.92
CA LEU A 191 18.76 2.43 -18.79
C LEU A 191 18.14 3.81 -18.46
N LEU A 192 18.05 4.16 -17.19
CA LEU A 192 17.53 5.46 -16.77
C LEU A 192 18.48 6.61 -17.14
N ALA A 193 19.78 6.41 -17.02
CA ALA A 193 20.77 7.38 -17.45
C ALA A 193 20.74 7.63 -18.98
N GLU A 194 20.51 6.58 -19.76
CA GLU A 194 20.33 6.68 -21.21
C GLU A 194 18.97 7.29 -21.60
N ASN A 195 17.98 7.18 -20.71
CA ASN A 195 16.59 7.60 -20.94
C ASN A 195 16.04 8.44 -19.78
N PRO A 196 16.57 9.64 -19.51
CA PRO A 196 16.22 10.42 -18.33
C PRO A 196 14.77 10.91 -18.30
N GLY A 197 14.04 10.81 -19.42
CA GLY A 197 12.60 11.06 -19.52
C GLY A 197 11.72 9.84 -19.32
N ALA A 198 12.30 8.65 -19.09
CA ALA A 198 11.51 7.44 -18.88
C ALA A 198 10.65 7.54 -17.62
N VAL A 199 9.39 7.11 -17.74
CA VAL A 199 8.47 7.02 -16.60
C VAL A 199 8.69 5.72 -15.86
N ILE A 200 9.00 5.82 -14.57
CA ILE A 200 9.28 4.67 -13.71
C ILE A 200 7.97 4.02 -13.30
N LEU A 201 7.82 2.72 -13.60
CA LEU A 201 6.70 1.89 -13.21
C LEU A 201 7.10 0.97 -12.05
N ALA A 202 6.33 1.00 -10.96
CA ALA A 202 6.43 0.04 -9.87
C ALA A 202 5.05 -0.60 -9.62
N GLY A 203 4.29 -0.14 -8.63
CA GLY A 203 2.95 -0.65 -8.31
C GLY A 203 1.84 -0.26 -9.28
N THR A 204 2.04 0.75 -10.10
CA THR A 204 1.16 1.27 -11.18
C THR A 204 -0.21 1.81 -10.75
N THR A 205 -0.49 1.87 -9.46
CA THR A 205 -1.81 2.25 -8.91
C THR A 205 -2.21 3.71 -9.15
N ASP A 206 -1.24 4.62 -9.33
CA ASP A 206 -1.49 6.04 -9.69
C ASP A 206 -1.28 6.26 -11.19
N ILE A 207 -0.24 5.65 -11.76
CA ILE A 207 0.22 5.98 -13.10
C ILE A 207 -0.70 5.43 -14.19
N VAL A 208 -1.24 4.22 -14.01
CA VAL A 208 -2.17 3.61 -14.98
C VAL A 208 -3.46 4.44 -15.09
N PRO A 209 -4.15 4.83 -14.01
CA PRO A 209 -5.25 5.78 -14.09
C PRO A 209 -4.88 7.12 -14.72
N ASP A 210 -3.72 7.67 -14.43
CA ASP A 210 -3.28 8.96 -14.98
C ASP A 210 -3.02 8.88 -16.50
N ILE A 211 -2.41 7.79 -17.00
CA ILE A 211 -2.26 7.55 -18.46
C ILE A 211 -3.63 7.33 -19.11
N LYS A 212 -4.48 6.48 -18.52
CA LYS A 212 -5.82 6.18 -19.03
C LYS A 212 -6.70 7.43 -19.16
N ASN A 213 -6.57 8.35 -18.21
CA ASN A 213 -7.30 9.61 -18.18
C ASN A 213 -6.63 10.72 -19.02
N GLY A 214 -5.56 10.40 -19.77
CA GLY A 214 -4.87 11.35 -20.65
C GLY A 214 -4.14 12.48 -19.92
N LYS A 215 -3.86 12.33 -18.62
CA LYS A 215 -3.16 13.35 -17.83
C LYS A 215 -1.70 13.47 -18.20
N PHE A 216 -1.11 12.41 -18.72
CA PHE A 216 0.20 12.43 -19.34
C PHE A 216 0.39 11.25 -20.31
N SER A 217 1.34 11.40 -21.22
CA SER A 217 1.83 10.32 -22.10
C SER A 217 3.30 10.06 -21.77
N ALA A 218 3.75 8.83 -21.95
CA ALA A 218 5.14 8.45 -21.78
C ALA A 218 5.66 7.82 -23.06
N ASP A 219 6.76 8.37 -23.57
CA ASP A 219 7.43 7.79 -24.73
C ASP A 219 8.21 6.53 -24.35
N ARG A 220 8.70 6.46 -23.11
CA ARG A 220 9.40 5.31 -22.56
C ARG A 220 8.97 5.02 -21.13
N LEU A 221 8.87 3.75 -20.82
CA LEU A 221 8.46 3.20 -19.53
C LEU A 221 9.59 2.34 -18.99
N LEU A 222 10.04 2.59 -17.76
CA LEU A 222 11.04 1.78 -17.07
C LEU A 222 10.33 1.01 -15.93
N ASP A 223 10.18 -0.29 -16.09
CA ASP A 223 9.52 -1.13 -15.10
C ASP A 223 10.51 -1.71 -14.10
N VAL A 224 10.45 -1.22 -12.87
CA VAL A 224 11.31 -1.67 -11.76
C VAL A 224 10.62 -2.67 -10.84
N SER A 225 9.36 -3.05 -11.14
CA SER A 225 8.53 -3.87 -10.24
C SER A 225 9.12 -5.25 -9.94
N ARG A 226 10.09 -5.72 -10.72
CA ARG A 226 10.70 -7.06 -10.58
C ARG A 226 12.08 -7.06 -9.95
N LEU A 227 12.68 -5.90 -9.76
CA LEU A 227 14.02 -5.78 -9.16
C LEU A 227 14.01 -6.28 -7.72
N LYS A 228 14.67 -7.42 -7.48
CA LYS A 228 14.70 -8.07 -6.16
C LYS A 228 15.49 -7.25 -5.16
N GLU A 229 16.50 -6.50 -5.62
CA GLU A 229 17.42 -5.71 -4.80
C GLU A 229 16.72 -4.55 -4.08
N ILE A 230 15.61 -4.05 -4.62
CA ILE A 230 14.82 -2.95 -4.05
C ILE A 230 13.45 -3.41 -3.52
N LYS A 231 13.33 -4.70 -3.19
CA LYS A 231 12.14 -5.29 -2.54
C LYS A 231 12.40 -5.61 -1.08
N GLY A 232 11.30 -5.74 -0.33
CA GLY A 232 11.33 -6.23 1.03
C GLY A 232 11.45 -5.14 2.09
N VAL A 233 11.36 -5.61 3.34
CA VAL A 233 11.48 -4.80 4.56
C VAL A 233 12.40 -5.55 5.48
N TYR A 234 13.45 -4.91 5.96
CA TYR A 234 14.44 -5.54 6.82
C TYR A 234 15.01 -4.53 7.82
N ARG A 235 15.59 -5.03 8.90
CA ARG A 235 16.24 -4.20 9.93
C ARG A 235 17.76 -4.33 9.84
N VAL A 236 18.45 -3.19 9.89
CA VAL A 236 19.91 -3.12 10.02
C VAL A 236 20.23 -2.23 11.21
N GLY A 237 20.75 -2.83 12.28
CA GLY A 237 21.02 -2.06 13.52
C GLY A 237 19.76 -1.40 14.07
N GLU A 238 19.81 -0.09 14.23
CA GLU A 238 18.69 0.74 14.71
C GLU A 238 17.91 1.41 13.54
N GLU A 239 17.87 0.78 12.37
CA GLU A 239 17.16 1.30 11.22
C GLU A 239 16.31 0.22 10.55
N ILE A 240 15.13 0.61 10.09
CA ILE A 240 14.27 -0.19 9.24
C ILE A 240 14.45 0.30 7.80
N HIS A 241 14.83 -0.61 6.93
CA HIS A 241 15.00 -0.39 5.50
C HIS A 241 13.78 -0.93 4.75
N ILE A 242 13.17 -0.10 3.93
CA ILE A 242 11.98 -0.40 3.14
C ILE A 242 12.38 -0.22 1.67
N GLY A 243 12.56 -1.31 0.94
CA GLY A 243 12.91 -1.26 -0.47
C GLY A 243 11.85 -0.52 -1.29
N ALA A 244 12.25 0.18 -2.35
CA ALA A 244 11.36 1.04 -3.15
C ALA A 244 10.15 0.30 -3.73
N CYS A 245 10.30 -0.99 -4.04
CA CYS A 245 9.22 -1.84 -4.54
C CYS A 245 8.47 -2.58 -3.44
N ALA A 246 8.77 -2.35 -2.14
CA ALA A 246 7.96 -2.86 -1.04
C ALA A 246 6.57 -2.23 -1.09
N THR A 247 5.54 -3.08 -1.06
CA THR A 247 4.13 -2.66 -1.13
C THR A 247 3.57 -2.35 0.26
N ASN A 248 2.43 -1.64 0.32
CA ASN A 248 1.68 -1.50 1.57
C ASN A 248 1.33 -2.86 2.18
N GLY A 249 1.03 -3.85 1.34
CA GLY A 249 0.80 -5.23 1.79
C GLY A 249 2.04 -5.84 2.46
N ASP A 250 3.25 -5.55 1.96
CA ASP A 250 4.50 -6.02 2.59
C ASP A 250 4.73 -5.33 3.94
N ILE A 251 4.44 -4.02 4.05
CA ILE A 251 4.47 -3.28 5.32
C ILE A 251 3.49 -3.89 6.33
N ILE A 252 2.26 -4.20 5.91
CA ILE A 252 1.21 -4.78 6.77
C ILE A 252 1.62 -6.17 7.29
N ARG A 253 2.29 -6.97 6.49
CA ARG A 253 2.76 -8.32 6.84
C ARG A 253 4.08 -8.33 7.63
N SER A 254 4.82 -7.22 7.65
CA SER A 254 6.10 -7.15 8.33
C SER A 254 5.95 -7.10 9.86
N ALA A 255 6.48 -8.13 10.55
CA ALA A 255 6.53 -8.16 12.00
C ALA A 255 7.39 -7.01 12.57
N ALA A 256 8.49 -6.67 11.89
CA ALA A 256 9.36 -5.57 12.27
C ALA A 256 8.63 -4.22 12.22
N ILE A 257 7.88 -3.94 11.15
CA ILE A 257 7.07 -2.72 11.07
C ILE A 257 6.01 -2.70 12.16
N LYS A 258 5.26 -3.79 12.34
CA LYS A 258 4.21 -3.87 13.37
C LYS A 258 4.77 -3.61 14.77
N ARG A 259 5.98 -4.10 15.06
CA ARG A 259 6.65 -3.95 16.34
C ARG A 259 7.23 -2.55 16.56
N TYR A 260 8.00 -2.04 15.60
CA TYR A 260 8.81 -0.83 15.79
C TYR A 260 8.16 0.44 15.23
N LEU A 261 7.31 0.32 14.21
CA LEU A 261 6.67 1.43 13.50
C LEU A 261 5.14 1.21 13.41
N PRO A 262 4.44 1.00 14.55
CA PRO A 262 3.01 0.66 14.56
C PRO A 262 2.13 1.72 13.89
N ALA A 263 2.53 2.98 13.90
CA ALA A 263 1.79 4.04 13.22
C ALA A 263 1.96 3.98 11.69
N LEU A 264 3.11 3.53 11.17
CA LEU A 264 3.30 3.27 9.74
C LEU A 264 2.49 2.03 9.30
N TRP A 265 2.46 0.98 10.13
CA TRP A 265 1.62 -0.19 9.92
C TRP A 265 0.13 0.21 9.78
N GLU A 266 -0.38 1.04 10.69
CA GLU A 266 -1.76 1.54 10.64
C GLU A 266 -2.02 2.43 9.43
N ALA A 267 -1.08 3.31 9.05
CA ALA A 267 -1.19 4.15 7.86
C ALA A 267 -1.30 3.30 6.59
N SER A 268 -0.49 2.23 6.48
CA SER A 268 -0.52 1.31 5.34
C SER A 268 -1.85 0.55 5.23
N ARG A 269 -2.42 0.10 6.36
CA ARG A 269 -3.75 -0.53 6.41
C ARG A 269 -4.87 0.41 5.99
N ARG A 270 -4.73 1.71 6.25
CA ARG A 270 -5.73 2.73 5.87
C ARG A 270 -5.50 3.35 4.50
N SER A 271 -4.40 3.03 3.84
CA SER A 271 -4.07 3.51 2.50
C SER A 271 -4.58 2.53 1.44
N GLY A 272 -5.64 2.90 0.74
CA GLY A 272 -6.30 2.04 -0.25
C GLY A 272 -7.18 0.95 0.37
N ALA A 273 -7.21 -0.22 -0.28
CA ALA A 273 -7.86 -1.46 0.16
C ALA A 273 -6.98 -2.65 -0.27
N PRO A 274 -7.25 -3.89 0.19
CA PRO A 274 -6.32 -5.01 0.01
C PRO A 274 -5.74 -5.19 -1.39
N ALA A 275 -6.57 -5.14 -2.44
CA ALA A 275 -6.09 -5.28 -3.83
C ALA A 275 -5.16 -4.14 -4.28
N VAL A 276 -5.37 -2.92 -3.78
CA VAL A 276 -4.48 -1.77 -4.02
C VAL A 276 -3.24 -1.85 -3.14
N GLN A 277 -3.40 -2.23 -1.87
CA GLN A 277 -2.30 -2.38 -0.90
C GLN A 277 -1.25 -3.39 -1.37
N ASN A 278 -1.67 -4.47 -2.03
CA ASN A 278 -0.78 -5.48 -2.58
C ASN A 278 0.03 -4.99 -3.81
N ARG A 279 -0.29 -3.81 -4.35
CA ARG A 279 0.38 -3.21 -5.52
C ARG A 279 1.05 -1.88 -5.21
N ALA A 280 0.37 -0.98 -4.49
CA ALA A 280 0.88 0.35 -4.16
C ALA A 280 2.18 0.26 -3.34
N THR A 281 3.27 0.81 -3.88
CA THR A 281 4.58 0.80 -3.21
C THR A 281 4.77 2.03 -2.34
N VAL A 282 5.56 1.89 -1.27
CA VAL A 282 5.88 3.01 -0.36
C VAL A 282 6.60 4.12 -1.10
N ALA A 283 7.62 3.78 -1.90
CA ALA A 283 8.36 4.78 -2.69
C ALA A 283 7.48 5.44 -3.76
N GLY A 284 6.57 4.67 -4.42
CA GLY A 284 5.61 5.23 -5.37
C GLY A 284 4.68 6.27 -4.71
N ASN A 285 4.19 6.00 -3.50
CA ASN A 285 3.36 6.93 -2.74
C ASN A 285 4.10 8.23 -2.37
N ILE A 286 5.39 8.12 -2.03
CA ILE A 286 6.27 9.25 -1.75
C ILE A 286 6.58 10.04 -3.04
N ALA A 287 6.96 9.33 -4.12
CA ALA A 287 7.33 9.93 -5.40
C ALA A 287 6.16 10.68 -6.08
N THR A 288 4.93 10.23 -5.87
CA THR A 288 3.73 10.93 -6.34
C THR A 288 3.59 12.33 -5.71
N ALA A 289 4.18 12.58 -4.55
CA ALA A 289 4.18 13.87 -3.83
C ALA A 289 2.78 14.51 -3.76
N SER A 290 1.77 13.70 -3.49
CA SER A 290 0.38 14.14 -3.30
C SER A 290 0.17 14.71 -1.91
N GLY A 291 -0.50 15.85 -1.79
CA GLY A 291 -0.88 16.38 -0.49
C GLY A 291 -1.81 15.48 0.33
N ALA A 292 -2.50 14.53 -0.32
CA ALA A 292 -3.39 13.57 0.33
C ALA A 292 -2.72 12.20 0.59
N ALA A 293 -1.42 12.08 0.35
CA ALA A 293 -0.67 10.85 0.61
C ALA A 293 -0.62 10.54 2.11
N ASP A 294 -0.97 9.31 2.47
CA ASP A 294 -1.07 8.89 3.87
C ASP A 294 0.30 8.53 4.46
N LEU A 295 1.16 7.82 3.71
CA LEU A 295 2.44 7.35 4.23
C LEU A 295 3.43 8.46 4.57
N PRO A 296 3.64 9.49 3.73
CA PRO A 296 4.52 10.59 4.09
C PRO A 296 4.08 11.31 5.36
N THR A 297 2.77 11.36 5.64
CA THR A 297 2.23 11.99 6.86
C THR A 297 2.79 11.39 8.14
N ILE A 298 3.04 10.08 8.20
CA ILE A 298 3.65 9.43 9.38
C ILE A 298 5.16 9.23 9.21
N LEU A 299 5.66 9.11 7.99
CA LEU A 299 7.10 8.97 7.75
C LEU A 299 7.87 10.26 8.10
N LEU A 300 7.24 11.43 7.97
CA LEU A 300 7.83 12.72 8.37
C LEU A 300 8.14 12.76 9.89
N PRO A 301 7.19 12.53 10.82
CA PRO A 301 7.53 12.51 12.25
C PRO A 301 8.44 11.34 12.66
N LEU A 302 8.46 10.24 11.90
CA LEU A 302 9.41 9.14 12.08
C LEU A 302 10.82 9.45 11.54
N ALA A 303 11.08 10.65 11.04
CA ALA A 303 12.37 11.09 10.50
C ALA A 303 12.89 10.20 9.36
N ALA A 304 12.01 9.71 8.51
CA ALA A 304 12.37 8.89 7.38
C ALA A 304 13.31 9.62 6.40
N ARG A 305 14.19 8.86 5.76
CA ARG A 305 15.11 9.32 4.73
C ARG A 305 14.86 8.55 3.44
N VAL A 306 15.11 9.20 2.32
CA VAL A 306 14.99 8.63 0.98
C VAL A 306 16.39 8.40 0.43
N VAL A 307 16.69 7.18 0.04
CA VAL A 307 17.94 6.80 -0.63
C VAL A 307 17.70 6.79 -2.13
N LEU A 308 18.50 7.58 -2.83
CA LEU A 308 18.49 7.74 -4.28
C LEU A 308 19.74 7.13 -4.87
N GLU A 309 19.61 6.35 -5.92
CA GLU A 309 20.71 5.73 -6.64
C GLU A 309 20.73 6.15 -8.12
N SER A 310 21.92 6.35 -8.65
CA SER A 310 22.20 6.61 -10.07
C SER A 310 23.50 5.91 -10.48
N VAL A 311 23.84 5.97 -11.74
CA VAL A 311 25.16 5.48 -12.23
C VAL A 311 26.36 6.26 -11.65
N GLN A 312 26.12 7.47 -11.11
CA GLN A 312 27.16 8.29 -10.47
C GLN A 312 27.34 7.98 -8.98
N GLY A 313 26.43 7.22 -8.37
CA GLY A 313 26.49 6.85 -6.96
C GLY A 313 25.17 7.02 -6.21
N THR A 314 25.26 6.93 -4.91
CA THR A 314 24.13 6.96 -3.97
C THR A 314 24.13 8.27 -3.19
N ARG A 315 22.96 8.85 -2.97
CA ARG A 315 22.75 9.96 -2.03
C ARG A 315 21.51 9.76 -1.19
N GLU A 316 21.50 10.35 -0.02
CA GLU A 316 20.41 10.26 0.93
C GLU A 316 19.89 11.65 1.29
N LEU A 317 18.57 11.76 1.42
CA LEU A 317 17.88 13.00 1.80
C LEU A 317 16.83 12.73 2.87
N PRO A 318 16.68 13.62 3.88
CA PRO A 318 15.49 13.61 4.72
C PRO A 318 14.21 13.72 3.86
N LEU A 319 13.18 12.93 4.19
CA LEU A 319 11.91 12.96 3.46
C LEU A 319 11.31 14.37 3.39
N GLU A 320 11.50 15.17 4.43
CA GLU A 320 11.04 16.56 4.51
C GLU A 320 11.65 17.44 3.40
N ARG A 321 12.90 17.16 3.00
CA ARG A 321 13.58 17.86 1.90
C ARG A 321 13.30 17.24 0.54
N PHE A 322 12.92 15.97 0.52
CA PHE A 322 12.68 15.25 -0.74
C PHE A 322 11.40 15.73 -1.46
N ILE A 323 10.31 16.02 -0.71
CA ILE A 323 9.05 16.50 -1.28
C ILE A 323 9.08 18.03 -1.32
N THR A 324 9.25 18.63 -2.50
CA THR A 324 9.43 20.07 -2.67
C THR A 324 8.17 20.82 -3.08
N GLY A 325 7.13 20.09 -3.53
CA GLY A 325 5.87 20.69 -3.94
C GLY A 325 4.87 19.65 -4.43
N TYR A 326 3.67 20.07 -4.76
CA TYR A 326 2.65 19.19 -5.33
C TYR A 326 3.15 18.53 -6.61
N ARG A 327 3.26 17.22 -6.61
CA ARG A 327 3.82 16.42 -7.70
C ARG A 327 5.28 16.80 -8.05
N ARG A 328 6.06 17.28 -7.07
CA ARG A 328 7.46 17.66 -7.25
C ARG A 328 8.33 17.09 -6.13
N THR A 329 9.46 16.52 -6.52
CA THR A 329 10.44 15.95 -5.61
C THR A 329 11.86 16.40 -6.00
N GLU A 330 12.84 16.19 -5.13
CA GLU A 330 14.27 16.41 -5.37
C GLU A 330 14.94 15.28 -6.17
N ARG A 331 14.20 14.28 -6.64
CA ARG A 331 14.72 13.21 -7.49
C ARG A 331 15.18 13.78 -8.82
N ARG A 332 16.42 13.53 -9.19
CA ARG A 332 16.95 13.87 -10.52
C ARG A 332 16.38 12.89 -11.56
N ALA A 333 16.46 13.27 -12.83
CA ALA A 333 15.90 12.48 -13.92
C ALA A 333 16.57 11.09 -14.08
N ASP A 334 17.84 11.00 -13.72
CA ASP A 334 18.69 9.80 -13.79
C ASP A 334 18.76 9.00 -12.47
N GLU A 335 17.95 9.36 -11.47
CA GLU A 335 17.93 8.68 -10.17
C GLU A 335 16.72 7.78 -10.00
N LEU A 336 16.91 6.65 -9.30
CA LEU A 336 15.86 5.82 -8.73
C LEU A 336 15.81 6.02 -7.21
N ILE A 337 14.61 5.98 -6.63
CA ILE A 337 14.46 5.70 -5.21
C ILE A 337 14.80 4.22 -5.03
N ALA A 338 15.84 3.91 -4.27
CA ALA A 338 16.24 2.54 -3.98
C ALA A 338 15.55 2.02 -2.71
N GLU A 339 15.50 2.83 -1.68
CA GLU A 339 14.86 2.49 -0.40
C GLU A 339 14.44 3.72 0.40
N ILE A 340 13.59 3.47 1.40
CA ILE A 340 13.22 4.42 2.45
C ILE A 340 13.81 3.87 3.76
N VAL A 341 14.62 4.66 4.43
CA VAL A 341 15.23 4.30 5.72
C VAL A 341 14.52 5.03 6.84
N VAL A 342 14.09 4.30 7.86
CA VAL A 342 13.36 4.84 9.00
C VAL A 342 14.12 4.46 10.28
N PRO A 343 14.60 5.43 11.07
CA PRO A 343 15.19 5.13 12.38
C PRO A 343 14.18 4.38 13.27
N VAL A 344 14.65 3.37 13.99
CA VAL A 344 13.85 2.71 15.03
C VAL A 344 13.67 3.70 16.18
N PRO A 345 12.44 4.11 16.51
CA PRO A 345 12.22 5.00 17.64
C PRO A 345 12.69 4.37 18.95
N ALA A 346 13.14 5.22 19.87
CA ALA A 346 13.54 4.76 21.21
C ALA A 346 12.41 3.96 21.89
N ALA A 347 12.80 3.02 22.76
CA ALA A 347 11.84 2.24 23.53
C ALA A 347 10.89 3.16 24.30
N GLY A 348 9.60 2.95 24.14
CA GLY A 348 8.57 3.73 24.83
C GLY A 348 8.08 4.97 24.08
N VAL A 349 8.57 5.26 22.88
CA VAL A 349 7.95 6.28 22.01
C VAL A 349 6.54 5.86 21.63
N TYR A 350 5.55 6.66 21.99
CA TYR A 350 4.16 6.44 21.60
C TYR A 350 3.94 7.01 20.19
N GLN A 351 3.41 6.18 19.29
CA GLN A 351 3.20 6.52 17.88
C GLN A 351 1.75 6.29 17.49
N LYS A 352 1.16 7.20 16.74
CA LYS A 352 -0.19 6.99 16.22
C LYS A 352 -0.43 7.70 14.88
N PHE A 353 -1.19 7.04 14.03
CA PHE A 353 -1.68 7.59 12.78
C PHE A 353 -3.19 7.75 12.82
N PHE A 354 -3.68 8.91 12.38
CA PHE A 354 -5.09 9.21 12.25
C PHE A 354 -5.45 9.55 10.81
N LYS A 355 -6.54 8.98 10.33
CA LYS A 355 -7.14 9.31 9.04
C LYS A 355 -8.64 9.51 9.19
N ARG A 356 -9.16 10.58 8.62
CA ARG A 356 -10.59 10.81 8.46
C ARG A 356 -10.88 11.10 6.99
N GLY A 357 -11.73 10.27 6.41
CA GLY A 357 -12.23 10.36 5.05
C GLY A 357 -13.75 10.35 5.03
N SER A 358 -14.34 10.20 3.84
CA SER A 358 -15.79 10.05 3.66
C SER A 358 -16.31 8.63 3.89
N ARG A 359 -15.42 7.64 3.85
CA ARG A 359 -15.68 6.21 4.07
C ARG A 359 -14.46 5.55 4.72
N ARG A 360 -14.58 4.27 5.14
CA ARG A 360 -13.52 3.58 5.88
C ARG A 360 -12.30 3.23 4.99
N ALA A 361 -12.55 2.75 3.77
CA ALA A 361 -11.51 2.36 2.81
C ALA A 361 -11.68 3.09 1.47
N LEU A 362 -10.67 3.04 0.60
CA LEU A 362 -10.64 3.67 -0.72
C LEU A 362 -11.13 5.12 -0.68
N THR A 363 -10.62 5.90 0.25
CA THR A 363 -11.00 7.30 0.42
C THR A 363 -9.78 8.18 0.49
N LEU A 364 -9.85 9.31 -0.22
CA LEU A 364 -8.89 10.38 -0.02
C LEU A 364 -9.07 10.94 1.39
N SER A 365 -7.96 11.18 2.06
CA SER A 365 -7.95 11.81 3.37
C SER A 365 -8.53 13.22 3.30
N ARG A 366 -9.55 13.49 4.10
CA ARG A 366 -9.94 14.87 4.41
C ARG A 366 -8.98 15.50 5.39
N ILE A 367 -8.44 14.67 6.28
CA ILE A 367 -7.36 14.96 7.20
C ILE A 367 -6.64 13.65 7.52
N SER A 368 -5.31 13.67 7.51
CA SER A 368 -4.45 12.66 8.13
C SER A 368 -3.43 13.34 9.03
N LEU A 369 -3.14 12.72 10.16
CA LEU A 369 -2.15 13.19 11.14
C LEU A 369 -1.32 12.01 11.62
N GLY A 370 -0.02 12.21 11.72
CA GLY A 370 0.92 11.29 12.33
C GLY A 370 1.62 11.94 13.50
N PHE A 371 1.67 11.24 14.64
CA PHE A 371 2.30 11.76 15.85
C PHE A 371 3.25 10.72 16.44
N CYS A 372 4.39 11.20 16.93
CA CYS A 372 5.35 10.45 17.72
C CYS A 372 5.70 11.25 18.97
N MET A 373 5.62 10.66 20.17
CA MET A 373 5.91 11.32 21.44
C MET A 373 6.75 10.41 22.32
N GLU A 374 7.83 10.95 22.85
CA GLU A 374 8.59 10.40 23.96
C GLU A 374 8.32 11.22 25.21
N ALA A 375 7.94 10.56 26.31
CA ALA A 375 7.73 11.21 27.59
C ALA A 375 8.41 10.40 28.70
N ASP A 376 8.83 11.10 29.75
CA ASP A 376 9.42 10.55 30.96
C ASP A 376 8.85 11.27 32.17
N ARG A 377 8.20 10.54 33.07
CA ARG A 377 7.57 11.05 34.31
C ARG A 377 6.62 12.23 34.07
N GLY A 378 5.84 12.16 32.98
CA GLY A 378 4.88 13.18 32.58
C GLY A 378 5.51 14.40 31.90
N VAL A 379 6.82 14.40 31.60
CA VAL A 379 7.49 15.46 30.83
C VAL A 379 7.77 14.98 29.41
N ILE A 380 7.28 15.72 28.42
CA ILE A 380 7.49 15.41 27.00
C ILE A 380 8.94 15.70 26.62
N LYS A 381 9.72 14.65 26.32
CA LYS A 381 11.13 14.77 25.88
C LYS A 381 11.24 15.16 24.41
N SER A 382 10.40 14.55 23.57
CA SER A 382 10.32 14.89 22.16
C SER A 382 8.89 14.72 21.67
N PHE A 383 8.49 15.56 20.75
CA PHE A 383 7.21 15.48 20.06
C PHE A 383 7.39 15.80 18.59
N ARG A 384 6.93 14.92 17.72
CA ARG A 384 7.00 15.11 16.27
C ARG A 384 5.64 14.88 15.65
N ALA A 385 5.26 15.74 14.72
CA ALA A 385 3.94 15.75 14.11
C ALA A 385 4.01 15.93 12.59
N GLY A 386 3.21 15.15 11.87
CA GLY A 386 3.01 15.28 10.43
C GLY A 386 1.54 15.47 10.09
N ALA A 387 1.24 16.26 9.05
CA ALA A 387 -0.11 16.52 8.57
C ALA A 387 -0.22 16.32 7.07
N GLY A 388 -1.21 15.52 6.65
CA GLY A 388 -1.60 15.30 5.26
C GLY A 388 -2.98 15.91 4.96
N SER A 389 -3.23 16.25 3.71
CA SER A 389 -4.45 16.92 3.22
C SER A 389 -4.69 18.32 3.81
N MET A 390 -3.72 18.89 4.46
CA MET A 390 -3.78 20.20 5.13
C MET A 390 -2.95 21.26 4.41
N SER A 391 -2.13 20.87 3.47
CA SER A 391 -1.24 21.67 2.63
C SER A 391 -1.17 21.03 1.22
N PRO A 392 -0.58 21.68 0.21
CA PRO A 392 -0.31 21.09 -1.10
C PRO A 392 0.53 19.81 -1.04
N VAL A 393 1.36 19.65 0.00
CA VAL A 393 2.16 18.46 0.31
C VAL A 393 1.98 18.06 1.76
N PRO A 394 2.32 16.83 2.17
CA PRO A 394 2.44 16.48 3.58
C PRO A 394 3.53 17.33 4.25
N ILE A 395 3.26 17.82 5.46
CA ILE A 395 4.13 18.76 6.18
C ILE A 395 4.38 18.33 7.61
N ARG A 396 5.52 18.75 8.20
CA ARG A 396 5.77 18.79 9.63
C ARG A 396 5.01 19.93 10.28
N LEU A 397 4.85 19.86 11.60
CA LEU A 397 4.14 20.87 12.40
C LEU A 397 5.07 21.47 13.50
N PRO A 398 6.12 22.22 13.12
CA PRO A 398 7.16 22.66 14.05
C PRO A 398 6.65 23.59 15.17
N ARG A 399 5.60 24.39 14.93
CA ARG A 399 5.01 25.23 15.99
C ARG A 399 4.30 24.38 17.05
N THR A 400 3.55 23.36 16.61
CA THR A 400 2.88 22.40 17.51
C THR A 400 3.92 21.59 18.28
N GLU A 401 4.99 21.15 17.61
CA GLU A 401 6.10 20.43 18.23
C GLU A 401 6.77 21.27 19.34
N GLY A 402 7.20 22.48 19.03
CA GLY A 402 7.84 23.39 20.00
C GLY A 402 6.91 23.84 21.14
N ALA A 403 5.57 23.79 20.94
CA ALA A 403 4.63 24.08 22.01
C ALA A 403 4.54 22.98 23.07
N LEU A 404 4.95 21.74 22.73
CA LEU A 404 4.85 20.56 23.59
C LEU A 404 6.18 20.12 24.18
N GLU A 405 7.28 20.23 23.45
CA GLU A 405 8.59 19.73 23.89
C GLU A 405 9.09 20.43 25.17
N GLY A 406 9.66 19.65 26.07
CA GLY A 406 10.22 20.10 27.36
C GLY A 406 9.18 20.40 28.42
N ARG A 407 7.89 20.24 28.15
CA ARG A 407 6.82 20.62 29.07
C ARG A 407 6.18 19.41 29.74
N ARG A 408 5.62 19.65 30.94
CA ARG A 408 4.82 18.65 31.64
C ARG A 408 3.44 18.54 31.00
N LEU A 409 3.03 17.30 30.67
CA LEU A 409 1.74 17.01 30.06
C LEU A 409 0.61 17.16 31.10
N ASP A 410 -0.18 18.20 30.96
CA ASP A 410 -1.39 18.47 31.74
C ASP A 410 -2.50 19.00 30.82
N GLU A 411 -3.70 19.20 31.36
CA GLU A 411 -4.86 19.65 30.56
C GLU A 411 -4.66 21.08 29.99
N GLU A 412 -3.96 21.97 30.69
CA GLU A 412 -3.69 23.33 30.20
C GLU A 412 -2.77 23.29 28.98
N LEU A 413 -1.71 22.46 29.01
CA LEU A 413 -0.80 22.25 27.89
C LEU A 413 -1.53 21.63 26.70
N ILE A 414 -2.41 20.63 26.94
CA ILE A 414 -3.21 19.99 25.91
C ILE A 414 -4.08 21.01 25.17
N GLU A 415 -4.82 21.87 25.89
CA GLU A 415 -5.70 22.86 25.27
C GLU A 415 -4.90 23.95 24.53
N ASN A 416 -3.75 24.36 25.06
CA ASN A 416 -2.83 25.26 24.38
C ASN A 416 -2.33 24.64 23.06
N ALA A 417 -1.82 23.40 23.08
CA ALA A 417 -1.35 22.68 21.89
C ALA A 417 -2.47 22.51 20.84
N CYS A 418 -3.71 22.24 21.28
CA CYS A 418 -4.88 22.19 20.40
C CYS A 418 -5.16 23.52 19.70
N SER A 419 -4.94 24.63 20.37
CA SER A 419 -5.06 25.97 19.79
C SER A 419 -3.93 26.25 18.79
N VAL A 420 -2.70 25.85 19.11
CA VAL A 420 -1.52 26.01 18.26
C VAL A 420 -1.67 25.21 16.96
N ILE A 421 -2.02 23.92 17.01
CA ILE A 421 -2.19 23.09 15.80
C ILE A 421 -3.29 23.67 14.90
N ALA A 422 -4.39 24.13 15.47
CA ALA A 422 -5.48 24.75 14.71
C ALA A 422 -5.04 26.05 14.02
N ALA A 423 -4.15 26.84 14.63
CA ALA A 423 -3.59 28.05 14.05
C ALA A 423 -2.53 27.78 12.98
N GLU A 424 -1.72 26.73 13.18
CA GLU A 424 -0.62 26.33 12.27
C GLU A 424 -1.13 25.80 10.92
N LEU A 425 -2.24 25.08 10.91
CA LEU A 425 -2.79 24.45 9.72
C LEU A 425 -3.54 25.44 8.82
N THR A 426 -3.30 25.37 7.48
CA THR A 426 -3.89 26.26 6.48
C THR A 426 -4.61 25.50 5.34
N PRO A 427 -5.63 24.70 5.65
CA PRO A 427 -6.32 23.90 4.63
C PRO A 427 -7.15 24.76 3.69
N ARG A 428 -7.12 24.44 2.38
CA ARG A 428 -7.82 25.21 1.32
C ARG A 428 -9.35 25.13 1.39
N LYS A 429 -9.89 23.96 1.79
CA LYS A 429 -11.35 23.71 1.86
C LYS A 429 -11.75 23.20 3.23
N SER A 430 -12.98 23.49 3.65
CA SER A 430 -13.52 23.07 4.95
C SER A 430 -12.61 23.41 6.13
N ALA A 431 -11.98 24.60 6.10
CA ALA A 431 -10.91 24.98 7.02
C ALA A 431 -11.33 24.87 8.50
N ALA A 432 -12.47 25.41 8.88
CA ALA A 432 -12.96 25.38 10.25
C ALA A 432 -13.13 23.95 10.77
N TRP A 433 -13.75 23.06 9.98
CA TRP A 433 -13.94 21.66 10.35
C TRP A 433 -12.60 20.93 10.48
N ARG A 434 -11.68 21.11 9.52
CA ARG A 434 -10.37 20.42 9.54
C ARG A 434 -9.51 20.86 10.71
N LYS A 435 -9.48 22.16 11.03
CA LYS A 435 -8.77 22.71 12.19
C LYS A 435 -9.33 22.18 13.50
N LYS A 436 -10.65 22.18 13.66
CA LYS A 436 -11.33 21.58 14.84
C LYS A 436 -11.03 20.10 14.96
N MET A 437 -11.07 19.37 13.85
CA MET A 437 -10.76 17.94 13.84
C MET A 437 -9.29 17.67 14.21
N ALA A 438 -8.35 18.46 13.70
CA ALA A 438 -6.93 18.36 14.05
C ALA A 438 -6.70 18.54 15.55
N ALA A 439 -7.29 19.57 16.14
CA ALA A 439 -7.24 19.81 17.58
C ALA A 439 -7.80 18.64 18.38
N ASN A 440 -8.95 18.09 17.98
CA ASN A 440 -9.56 16.94 18.67
C ASN A 440 -8.69 15.68 18.54
N LEU A 441 -8.07 15.42 17.39
CA LEU A 441 -7.20 14.26 17.19
C LEU A 441 -5.91 14.39 17.99
N LEU A 442 -5.34 15.60 18.08
CA LEU A 442 -4.17 15.85 18.93
C LEU A 442 -4.53 15.65 20.41
N ARG A 443 -5.65 16.18 20.87
CA ARG A 443 -6.14 15.96 22.23
C ARG A 443 -6.29 14.47 22.56
N THR A 444 -6.91 13.71 21.64
CA THR A 444 -7.05 12.27 21.79
C THR A 444 -5.68 11.60 21.90
N PHE A 445 -4.74 11.96 21.02
CA PHE A 445 -3.39 11.40 21.04
C PHE A 445 -2.67 11.68 22.38
N LEU A 446 -2.68 12.92 22.84
CA LEU A 446 -1.95 13.31 24.05
C LEU A 446 -2.51 12.62 25.31
N ARG A 447 -3.83 12.46 25.42
CA ARG A 447 -4.45 11.72 26.52
C ARG A 447 -4.12 10.24 26.50
N GLU A 448 -4.24 9.58 25.33
CA GLU A 448 -3.86 8.18 25.17
C GLU A 448 -2.37 7.95 25.45
N ALA A 449 -1.52 8.86 25.03
CA ALA A 449 -0.09 8.78 25.29
C ALA A 449 0.25 8.93 26.79
N ALA A 450 -0.47 9.81 27.52
CA ALA A 450 -0.36 9.94 28.97
C ALA A 450 -0.79 8.65 29.70
N GLU A 451 -1.89 8.02 29.25
CA GLU A 451 -2.36 6.74 29.79
C GLU A 451 -1.34 5.61 29.51
N ALA A 452 -0.78 5.56 28.30
CA ALA A 452 0.24 4.59 27.93
C ALA A 452 1.52 4.75 28.74
N GLU A 453 1.92 5.97 29.07
CA GLU A 453 3.07 6.24 29.94
C GLU A 453 2.79 5.79 31.38
N ALA A 454 1.63 6.09 31.92
CA ALA A 454 1.22 5.65 33.27
C ALA A 454 1.15 4.12 33.39
N GLY A 455 0.78 3.43 32.31
CA GLY A 455 0.68 1.97 32.24
C GLY A 455 2.01 1.22 32.01
N LYS A 456 3.13 1.90 31.79
CA LYS A 456 4.46 1.28 31.52
C LYS A 456 5.05 0.47 32.69
N ALA A 457 4.38 0.37 33.81
CA ALA A 457 4.81 -0.47 34.95
C ALA A 457 4.73 -1.99 34.70
N GLY A 458 4.47 -2.47 33.47
CA GLY A 458 4.30 -3.90 33.23
C GLY A 458 4.35 -4.36 31.78
N ILE A 459 5.46 -4.17 31.05
CA ILE A 459 5.69 -4.87 29.77
C ILE A 459 6.96 -5.70 29.87
N PRO A 460 6.90 -7.05 29.68
CA PRO A 460 8.08 -7.91 29.71
C PRO A 460 9.00 -7.68 28.50
N GLU A 461 10.29 -7.51 28.78
CA GLU A 461 11.37 -7.61 27.81
C GLU A 461 11.62 -9.08 27.50
N ASP A 462 10.98 -9.70 26.51
CA ASP A 462 11.56 -10.89 25.87
C ASP A 462 10.78 -11.28 24.60
N ILE A 463 11.44 -11.12 23.45
CA ILE A 463 11.13 -11.83 22.21
C ILE A 463 12.44 -12.15 21.47
N PRO A 464 12.60 -13.38 20.88
CA PRO A 464 13.86 -13.93 20.44
C PRO A 464 14.54 -13.21 19.28
N ARG A 465 15.87 -13.33 19.25
CA ARG A 465 16.81 -12.76 18.27
C ARG A 465 16.84 -13.52 16.91
N GLU A 466 15.72 -13.84 16.30
CA GLU A 466 15.70 -14.51 14.99
C GLU A 466 15.04 -13.61 13.94
N GLU A 467 15.83 -12.69 13.39
CA GLU A 467 15.59 -12.09 12.07
C GLU A 467 16.88 -11.36 11.64
N ARG A 468 17.93 -12.16 11.36
CA ARG A 468 19.10 -11.66 10.63
C ARG A 468 19.18 -12.46 9.34
N GLU A 469 18.73 -11.84 8.22
CA GLU A 469 19.32 -12.04 6.88
C GLU A 469 18.47 -11.26 5.87
N GLY A 470 18.83 -9.99 5.64
CA GLY A 470 18.46 -9.26 4.42
C GLY A 470 19.38 -9.70 3.28
N PRO A 471 19.00 -9.49 2.01
CA PRO A 471 19.87 -9.83 0.88
C PRO A 471 21.19 -9.06 1.00
N ARG A 472 22.30 -9.78 1.06
CA ARG A 472 23.64 -9.18 1.07
C ARG A 472 23.81 -8.37 -0.20
N ARG A 473 24.02 -7.05 -0.07
CA ARG A 473 24.56 -6.25 -1.17
C ARG A 473 25.92 -6.86 -1.52
N LEU A 474 26.04 -7.41 -2.72
CA LEU A 474 27.34 -7.78 -3.29
C LEU A 474 28.07 -6.46 -3.61
N ASN A 475 28.94 -6.05 -2.69
CA ASN A 475 29.97 -5.06 -2.97
C ASN A 475 30.99 -5.74 -3.90
N GLY A 476 31.05 -5.28 -5.15
CA GLY A 476 31.99 -5.70 -6.18
C GLY A 476 31.76 -4.93 -7.46
#